data_747e3dd196397363d28efb10cc53dad1
#
_entry.id   747e3dd196397363d28efb10cc53dad1
#
_cell.length_a   1.000
_cell.length_b   1.000
_cell.length_c   1.000
_cell.angle_alpha   90.00
_cell.angle_beta   90.00
_cell.angle_gamma   90.00
#
_symmetry.space_group_name_H-M   'P 1'
#
loop_
_entity.id
_entity.type
_entity.pdbx_description
1 polymer ?
#
loop_
_entity_poly.entity_id
_entity_poly.type
_entity_poly.pdbx_seq_one_letter_code
_entity_poly.pdbx_strand_id
1 'polypeptide(L)'
;MQNFIFISPNFPTNYWQFCRELKNNGMNVLGIGDQPYDELKPELKDSLNEYYKVGSLENYDEVYRAVAFFAFKYGRIDWLESNNEYWLERDAALRTDFNIKSGFQTEDMPRIKYKSKMKEYYQKAGIATARYHMVDDLEGCRKFINEVGYPVVVKPDNGVGASDTHKLSSDEELKRFLLYKSTYHPDLSYIMEEFVHAEVNSYDAIIDGSGNPIFEAGNVSPVSIMDIVNDNDNSIYYIIKDLPEDTRAAGRAAVKSFGVKSRFVHFEFFRMTEDQANMGKKGQLVALEVNMRPCGGFTPDMINFARSTNVYKIWADMIAFGGTDMPVGEHYYCPFAGRRDGKNFVYSHEQIMQKYQKNMRMVDRIPEALSGAMGNQMYVATFSTREEMEQFYSDVLAVNDPVNAKVQKELAEVLALGEPTTTALTEKPNLSPAVKPTTAVTKTRSRKK
;
A
#
# COMPACT_ATOMS: atom_id res chain seq x y z
N MET A 1 -20.66 -11.22 23.11
CA MET A 1 -19.90 -11.56 21.89
C MET A 1 -19.94 -10.34 20.99
N GLN A 2 -18.79 -9.86 20.51
CA GLN A 2 -18.75 -8.69 19.62
C GLN A 2 -19.06 -9.15 18.19
N ASN A 3 -19.83 -8.32 17.46
CA ASN A 3 -20.20 -8.56 16.06
C ASN A 3 -19.25 -7.82 15.13
N PHE A 4 -18.57 -8.55 14.28
CA PHE A 4 -17.66 -8.03 13.26
C PHE A 4 -18.21 -8.32 11.88
N ILE A 5 -18.45 -7.29 11.06
CA ILE A 5 -18.76 -7.43 9.64
C ILE A 5 -17.47 -7.30 8.83
N PHE A 6 -17.16 -8.34 8.05
CA PHE A 6 -16.05 -8.32 7.10
C PHE A 6 -16.59 -8.20 5.67
N ILE A 7 -16.25 -7.08 5.00
CA ILE A 7 -16.64 -6.80 3.60
C ILE A 7 -15.61 -7.45 2.66
N SER A 8 -16.08 -8.14 1.62
CA SER A 8 -15.23 -8.82 0.63
C SER A 8 -14.22 -9.81 1.25
N PRO A 9 -14.65 -10.75 2.10
CA PRO A 9 -13.73 -11.65 2.81
C PRO A 9 -13.02 -12.66 1.90
N ASN A 10 -13.49 -12.81 0.65
CA ASN A 10 -12.96 -13.71 -0.37
C ASN A 10 -11.81 -13.13 -1.19
N PHE A 11 -11.59 -11.80 -1.13
CA PHE A 11 -10.52 -11.14 -1.90
C PHE A 11 -9.85 -9.98 -1.11
N PRO A 12 -8.51 -9.95 -1.05
CA PRO A 12 -7.52 -10.96 -1.51
C PRO A 12 -7.73 -12.37 -0.96
N THR A 13 -7.23 -13.36 -1.69
CA THR A 13 -7.52 -14.79 -1.47
C THR A 13 -7.01 -15.36 -0.14
N ASN A 14 -6.18 -14.60 0.59
CA ASN A 14 -5.62 -14.92 1.92
C ASN A 14 -6.37 -14.22 3.08
N TYR A 15 -7.36 -13.34 2.79
CA TYR A 15 -8.06 -12.55 3.84
C TYR A 15 -8.98 -13.37 4.75
N TRP A 16 -9.33 -14.60 4.35
CA TRP A 16 -9.99 -15.53 5.24
C TRP A 16 -9.22 -15.78 6.56
N GLN A 17 -7.90 -15.55 6.57
CA GLN A 17 -7.07 -15.67 7.76
C GLN A 17 -7.42 -14.60 8.81
N PHE A 18 -7.74 -13.36 8.41
CA PHE A 18 -8.28 -12.35 9.33
C PHE A 18 -9.60 -12.81 9.97
N CYS A 19 -10.50 -13.35 9.14
CA CYS A 19 -11.79 -13.88 9.61
C CYS A 19 -11.59 -15.03 10.60
N ARG A 20 -10.68 -15.96 10.30
CA ARG A 20 -10.35 -17.11 11.15
C ARG A 20 -9.84 -16.67 12.51
N GLU A 21 -8.91 -15.74 12.57
CA GLU A 21 -8.34 -15.31 13.83
C GLU A 21 -9.34 -14.48 14.67
N LEU A 22 -10.21 -13.69 14.06
CA LEU A 22 -11.33 -13.04 14.74
C LEU A 22 -12.28 -14.08 15.37
N LYS A 23 -12.63 -15.12 14.61
CA LYS A 23 -13.49 -16.22 15.11
C LYS A 23 -12.83 -17.01 16.23
N ASN A 24 -11.52 -17.28 16.11
CA ASN A 24 -10.73 -17.94 17.15
C ASN A 24 -10.73 -17.11 18.46
N ASN A 25 -10.79 -15.79 18.35
CA ASN A 25 -10.89 -14.88 19.50
C ASN A 25 -12.34 -14.76 20.06
N GLY A 26 -13.27 -15.58 19.58
CA GLY A 26 -14.64 -15.62 20.06
C GLY A 26 -15.54 -14.51 19.55
N MET A 27 -15.15 -13.82 18.47
CA MET A 27 -16.00 -12.83 17.81
C MET A 27 -17.03 -13.52 16.89
N ASN A 28 -18.15 -12.85 16.67
CA ASN A 28 -19.15 -13.25 15.68
C ASN A 28 -18.78 -12.62 14.34
N VAL A 29 -18.22 -13.41 13.42
CA VAL A 29 -17.68 -12.94 12.14
C VAL A 29 -18.72 -13.11 11.03
N LEU A 30 -19.19 -12.00 10.49
CA LEU A 30 -20.27 -11.90 9.51
C LEU A 30 -19.71 -11.40 8.18
N GLY A 31 -19.67 -12.26 7.15
CA GLY A 31 -19.14 -11.91 5.85
C GLY A 31 -20.21 -11.29 4.93
N ILE A 32 -19.86 -10.22 4.20
CA ILE A 32 -20.65 -9.71 3.08
C ILE A 32 -19.79 -9.74 1.83
N GLY A 33 -20.27 -10.39 0.77
CA GLY A 33 -19.57 -10.49 -0.50
C GLY A 33 -20.53 -10.77 -1.67
N ASP A 34 -20.02 -10.70 -2.88
CA ASP A 34 -20.80 -10.93 -4.12
C ASP A 34 -20.48 -12.28 -4.78
N GLN A 35 -19.47 -13.02 -4.29
CA GLN A 35 -19.21 -14.38 -4.75
C GLN A 35 -20.27 -15.34 -4.22
N PRO A 36 -20.76 -16.30 -5.05
CA PRO A 36 -21.66 -17.38 -4.59
C PRO A 36 -21.03 -18.17 -3.43
N TYR A 37 -21.86 -18.50 -2.43
CA TYR A 37 -21.38 -19.22 -1.24
C TYR A 37 -20.66 -20.54 -1.58
N ASP A 38 -21.20 -21.28 -2.56
CA ASP A 38 -20.64 -22.59 -2.96
C ASP A 38 -19.22 -22.48 -3.56
N GLU A 39 -18.90 -21.32 -4.13
CA GLU A 39 -17.59 -21.01 -4.73
C GLU A 39 -16.57 -20.47 -3.72
N LEU A 40 -16.98 -20.13 -2.50
CA LEU A 40 -16.07 -19.69 -1.46
C LEU A 40 -15.13 -20.84 -1.05
N LYS A 41 -13.88 -20.49 -0.74
CA LYS A 41 -12.91 -21.45 -0.18
C LYS A 41 -13.46 -22.10 1.09
N PRO A 42 -13.20 -23.41 1.32
CA PRO A 42 -13.61 -24.08 2.55
C PRO A 42 -13.13 -23.35 3.81
N GLU A 43 -11.88 -22.89 3.81
CA GLU A 43 -11.27 -22.18 4.94
C GLU A 43 -12.02 -20.87 5.26
N LEU A 44 -12.53 -20.17 4.24
CA LEU A 44 -13.34 -18.98 4.46
C LEU A 44 -14.71 -19.33 5.05
N LYS A 45 -15.38 -20.35 4.50
CA LYS A 45 -16.66 -20.86 5.04
C LYS A 45 -16.54 -21.19 6.52
N ASP A 46 -15.46 -21.88 6.89
CA ASP A 46 -15.19 -22.29 8.27
C ASP A 46 -14.83 -21.09 9.19
N SER A 47 -14.36 -19.99 8.60
CA SER A 47 -13.95 -18.79 9.31
C SER A 47 -15.09 -17.79 9.56
N LEU A 48 -16.26 -17.99 8.96
CA LEU A 48 -17.42 -17.14 9.13
C LEU A 48 -18.49 -17.79 10.04
N ASN A 49 -19.26 -16.97 10.76
CA ASN A 49 -20.46 -17.42 11.44
C ASN A 49 -21.67 -17.38 10.48
N GLU A 50 -21.68 -16.39 9.59
CA GLU A 50 -22.68 -16.26 8.54
C GLU A 50 -22.11 -15.48 7.36
N TYR A 51 -22.63 -15.75 6.17
CA TYR A 51 -22.27 -15.06 4.94
C TYR A 51 -23.53 -14.54 4.25
N TYR A 52 -23.57 -13.26 3.94
CA TYR A 52 -24.63 -12.61 3.17
C TYR A 52 -24.12 -12.31 1.76
N LYS A 53 -24.71 -12.96 0.75
CA LYS A 53 -24.41 -12.71 -0.64
C LYS A 53 -25.22 -11.52 -1.15
N VAL A 54 -24.55 -10.48 -1.65
CA VAL A 54 -25.13 -9.38 -2.41
C VAL A 54 -25.02 -9.63 -3.91
N GLY A 55 -25.76 -8.91 -4.74
CA GLY A 55 -25.66 -8.97 -6.20
C GLY A 55 -24.34 -8.37 -6.69
N SER A 56 -23.95 -7.24 -6.10
CA SER A 56 -22.68 -6.57 -6.33
C SER A 56 -22.27 -5.76 -5.09
N LEU A 57 -21.00 -5.88 -4.69
CA LEU A 57 -20.42 -5.01 -3.66
C LEU A 57 -20.33 -3.54 -4.10
N GLU A 58 -20.43 -3.25 -5.40
CA GLU A 58 -20.53 -1.88 -5.94
C GLU A 58 -21.88 -1.22 -5.65
N ASN A 59 -22.91 -2.01 -5.42
CA ASN A 59 -24.24 -1.50 -5.10
C ASN A 59 -24.34 -1.20 -3.61
N TYR A 60 -24.21 0.09 -3.24
CA TYR A 60 -24.24 0.52 -1.84
C TYR A 60 -25.52 0.10 -1.12
N ASP A 61 -26.69 0.22 -1.77
CA ASP A 61 -27.98 -0.12 -1.16
C ASP A 61 -28.09 -1.60 -0.81
N GLU A 62 -27.53 -2.48 -1.63
CA GLU A 62 -27.50 -3.92 -1.33
C GLU A 62 -26.62 -4.21 -0.12
N VAL A 63 -25.43 -3.62 -0.06
CA VAL A 63 -24.52 -3.80 1.08
C VAL A 63 -25.11 -3.18 2.35
N TYR A 64 -25.73 -1.99 2.26
CA TYR A 64 -26.44 -1.36 3.37
C TYR A 64 -27.53 -2.27 3.94
N ARG A 65 -28.36 -2.89 3.08
CA ARG A 65 -29.39 -3.85 3.52
C ARG A 65 -28.82 -5.10 4.16
N ALA A 66 -27.67 -5.59 3.68
CA ALA A 66 -26.97 -6.72 4.28
C ALA A 66 -26.47 -6.37 5.70
N VAL A 67 -25.91 -5.17 5.90
CA VAL A 67 -25.53 -4.68 7.23
C VAL A 67 -26.75 -4.53 8.14
N ALA A 68 -27.86 -3.97 7.63
CA ALA A 68 -29.12 -3.84 8.38
C ALA A 68 -29.69 -5.21 8.77
N PHE A 69 -29.62 -6.21 7.88
CA PHE A 69 -30.04 -7.58 8.18
C PHE A 69 -29.21 -8.18 9.34
N PHE A 70 -27.89 -8.02 9.29
CA PHE A 70 -27.03 -8.51 10.38
C PHE A 70 -27.28 -7.75 11.69
N ALA A 71 -27.49 -6.43 11.64
CA ALA A 71 -27.83 -5.63 12.81
C ALA A 71 -29.16 -6.04 13.42
N PHE A 72 -30.17 -6.38 12.60
CA PHE A 72 -31.45 -6.91 13.07
C PHE A 72 -31.29 -8.29 13.71
N LYS A 73 -30.52 -9.18 13.08
CA LYS A 73 -30.38 -10.59 13.54
C LYS A 73 -29.48 -10.75 14.77
N TYR A 74 -28.36 -10.02 14.80
CA TYR A 74 -27.32 -10.19 15.82
C TYR A 74 -27.21 -9.02 16.80
N GLY A 75 -27.98 -7.96 16.59
CA GLY A 75 -27.91 -6.75 17.40
C GLY A 75 -26.83 -5.80 16.92
N ARG A 76 -26.31 -4.99 17.84
CA ARG A 76 -25.30 -3.97 17.51
C ARG A 76 -24.10 -4.56 16.77
N ILE A 77 -23.70 -3.89 15.71
CA ILE A 77 -22.44 -4.17 15.02
C ILE A 77 -21.34 -3.33 15.69
N ASP A 78 -20.30 -4.01 16.19
CA ASP A 78 -19.19 -3.37 16.90
C ASP A 78 -18.09 -2.96 15.94
N TRP A 79 -17.85 -3.74 14.89
CA TRP A 79 -16.82 -3.53 13.89
C TRP A 79 -17.34 -3.78 12.47
N LEU A 80 -16.84 -2.99 11.53
CA LEU A 80 -17.03 -3.20 10.10
C LEU A 80 -15.75 -2.80 9.37
N GLU A 81 -15.18 -3.71 8.58
CA GLU A 81 -13.91 -3.50 7.88
C GLU A 81 -13.77 -4.46 6.68
N SER A 82 -13.10 -4.00 5.64
CA SER A 82 -12.67 -4.84 4.52
C SER A 82 -11.17 -5.14 4.52
N ASN A 83 -10.38 -4.33 5.23
CA ASN A 83 -8.92 -4.30 5.10
C ASN A 83 -8.44 -4.07 3.66
N ASN A 84 -9.25 -3.42 2.82
CA ASN A 84 -9.01 -3.24 1.41
C ASN A 84 -9.14 -1.78 1.00
N GLU A 85 -8.14 -1.26 0.26
CA GLU A 85 -8.11 0.14 -0.20
C GLU A 85 -9.30 0.51 -1.09
N TYR A 86 -9.75 -0.43 -1.92
CA TYR A 86 -10.84 -0.22 -2.84
C TYR A 86 -12.18 0.05 -2.12
N TRP A 87 -12.42 -0.63 -0.98
CA TRP A 87 -13.65 -0.51 -0.21
C TRP A 87 -13.59 0.52 0.92
N LEU A 88 -12.45 1.18 1.15
CA LEU A 88 -12.22 2.02 2.32
C LEU A 88 -13.26 3.14 2.51
N GLU A 89 -13.64 3.84 1.42
CA GLU A 89 -14.66 4.91 1.48
C GLU A 89 -16.04 4.33 1.78
N ARG A 90 -16.34 3.17 1.21
CA ARG A 90 -17.62 2.48 1.44
C ARG A 90 -17.72 1.94 2.87
N ASP A 91 -16.65 1.36 3.38
CA ASP A 91 -16.56 0.94 4.79
C ASP A 91 -16.80 2.13 5.72
N ALA A 92 -16.23 3.28 5.43
CA ALA A 92 -16.41 4.50 6.21
C ALA A 92 -17.85 5.03 6.15
N ALA A 93 -18.48 5.00 4.97
CA ALA A 93 -19.88 5.39 4.79
C ALA A 93 -20.81 4.46 5.61
N LEU A 94 -20.63 3.14 5.51
CA LEU A 94 -21.41 2.18 6.28
C LEU A 94 -21.21 2.36 7.80
N ARG A 95 -19.98 2.59 8.26
CA ARG A 95 -19.73 2.88 9.69
C ARG A 95 -20.44 4.14 10.14
N THR A 96 -20.47 5.19 9.33
CA THR A 96 -21.16 6.44 9.60
C THR A 96 -22.68 6.22 9.67
N ASP A 97 -23.26 5.58 8.69
CA ASP A 97 -24.71 5.35 8.56
C ASP A 97 -25.25 4.46 9.70
N PHE A 98 -24.49 3.44 10.10
CA PHE A 98 -24.87 2.53 11.19
C PHE A 98 -24.35 2.95 12.56
N ASN A 99 -23.72 4.13 12.66
CA ASN A 99 -23.14 4.63 13.92
C ASN A 99 -22.14 3.65 14.55
N ILE A 100 -21.35 2.94 13.74
CA ILE A 100 -20.27 2.06 14.15
C ILE A 100 -19.05 2.93 14.42
N LYS A 101 -18.64 3.03 15.69
CA LYS A 101 -17.59 3.98 16.13
C LYS A 101 -16.16 3.48 15.93
N SER A 102 -15.97 2.21 15.60
CA SER A 102 -14.68 1.63 15.33
C SER A 102 -14.22 1.96 13.90
N GLY A 103 -13.02 2.51 13.76
CA GLY A 103 -12.45 2.88 12.45
C GLY A 103 -12.83 4.26 11.94
N PHE A 104 -12.29 4.61 10.78
CA PHE A 104 -12.51 5.90 10.13
C PHE A 104 -13.95 6.07 9.64
N GLN A 105 -14.46 7.30 9.74
CA GLN A 105 -15.79 7.71 9.29
C GLN A 105 -15.71 8.43 7.94
N THR A 106 -16.84 8.73 7.32
CA THR A 106 -16.89 9.46 6.04
C THR A 106 -16.11 10.78 6.08
N GLU A 107 -16.18 11.51 7.20
CA GLU A 107 -15.48 12.78 7.39
C GLU A 107 -13.94 12.66 7.40
N ASP A 108 -13.42 11.45 7.67
CA ASP A 108 -12.00 11.19 7.70
C ASP A 108 -11.41 10.94 6.29
N MET A 109 -12.27 10.54 5.32
CA MET A 109 -11.82 10.10 4.01
C MET A 109 -10.94 11.09 3.26
N PRO A 110 -11.21 12.42 3.27
CA PRO A 110 -10.36 13.34 2.54
C PRO A 110 -8.89 13.27 2.92
N ARG A 111 -8.55 13.12 4.22
CA ARG A 111 -7.16 13.10 4.67
C ARG A 111 -6.43 11.78 4.41
N ILE A 112 -7.16 10.69 4.20
CA ILE A 112 -6.57 9.34 4.05
C ILE A 112 -6.73 8.76 2.64
N LYS A 113 -7.48 9.43 1.74
CA LYS A 113 -7.71 9.00 0.37
C LYS A 113 -7.17 9.97 -0.68
N TYR A 114 -7.19 11.28 -0.41
CA TYR A 114 -6.75 12.27 -1.38
C TYR A 114 -5.28 12.61 -1.16
N LYS A 115 -4.45 12.32 -2.16
CA LYS A 115 -2.98 12.52 -2.11
C LYS A 115 -2.61 13.98 -1.81
N SER A 116 -3.35 14.93 -2.40
CA SER A 116 -3.19 16.36 -2.11
C SER A 116 -3.43 16.69 -0.64
N LYS A 117 -4.39 16.03 0.01
CA LYS A 117 -4.72 16.25 1.43
C LYS A 117 -3.77 15.53 2.37
N MET A 118 -3.27 14.34 2.01
CA MET A 118 -2.26 13.63 2.79
C MET A 118 -1.04 14.49 3.07
N LYS A 119 -0.63 15.34 2.11
CA LYS A 119 0.56 16.19 2.23
C LYS A 119 0.50 17.18 3.41
N GLU A 120 -0.67 17.68 3.74
CA GLU A 120 -0.87 18.56 4.91
C GLU A 120 -0.56 17.83 6.23
N TYR A 121 -0.93 16.55 6.32
CA TYR A 121 -0.69 15.72 7.50
C TYR A 121 0.76 15.25 7.60
N TYR A 122 1.42 14.97 6.49
CA TYR A 122 2.85 14.70 6.47
C TYR A 122 3.66 15.93 6.90
N GLN A 123 3.29 17.12 6.42
CA GLN A 123 3.94 18.38 6.85
C GLN A 123 3.77 18.62 8.36
N LYS A 124 2.57 18.34 8.92
CA LYS A 124 2.35 18.39 10.38
C LYS A 124 3.20 17.37 11.14
N ALA A 125 3.50 16.23 10.52
CA ALA A 125 4.39 15.20 11.05
C ALA A 125 5.88 15.56 10.90
N GLY A 126 6.22 16.65 10.21
CA GLY A 126 7.60 17.06 9.92
C GLY A 126 8.27 16.21 8.84
N ILE A 127 7.50 15.54 7.99
CA ILE A 127 7.98 14.67 6.91
C ILE A 127 7.89 15.43 5.59
N ALA A 128 8.99 15.43 4.82
CA ALA A 128 9.04 16.05 3.50
C ALA A 128 8.08 15.37 2.52
N THR A 129 7.54 16.13 1.57
CA THR A 129 6.69 15.62 0.48
C THR A 129 7.15 16.20 -0.85
N ALA A 130 6.95 15.48 -1.95
CA ALA A 130 7.14 16.03 -3.29
C ALA A 130 6.30 17.32 -3.47
N ARG A 131 6.86 18.33 -4.15
CA ARG A 131 6.09 19.50 -4.58
C ARG A 131 5.01 19.05 -5.54
N TYR A 132 3.88 19.75 -5.55
CA TYR A 132 2.75 19.32 -6.37
C TYR A 132 1.89 20.48 -6.85
N HIS A 133 1.12 20.20 -7.89
CA HIS A 133 0.10 21.07 -8.47
C HIS A 133 -1.14 20.25 -8.80
N MET A 134 -2.33 20.77 -8.51
CA MET A 134 -3.55 20.11 -8.99
C MET A 134 -3.72 20.44 -10.47
N VAL A 135 -3.85 19.37 -11.29
CA VAL A 135 -3.93 19.55 -12.74
C VAL A 135 -5.13 20.38 -13.12
N ASP A 136 -4.85 21.53 -13.72
CA ASP A 136 -5.79 22.48 -14.25
C ASP A 136 -5.65 22.61 -15.79
N ASP A 137 -5.22 23.77 -16.29
CA ASP A 137 -4.97 23.99 -17.71
C ASP A 137 -3.49 23.86 -18.08
N LEU A 138 -3.20 24.00 -19.37
CA LEU A 138 -1.84 23.86 -19.89
C LEU A 138 -0.88 24.91 -19.31
N GLU A 139 -1.36 26.14 -19.05
CA GLU A 139 -0.53 27.24 -18.55
C GLU A 139 -0.18 27.00 -17.06
N GLY A 140 -1.15 26.61 -16.25
CA GLY A 140 -0.94 26.27 -14.84
C GLY A 140 0.03 25.11 -14.66
N CYS A 141 -0.18 24.03 -15.43
CA CYS A 141 0.73 22.88 -15.43
C CYS A 141 2.17 23.27 -15.83
N ARG A 142 2.33 24.07 -16.90
CA ARG A 142 3.65 24.54 -17.35
C ARG A 142 4.35 25.40 -16.31
N LYS A 143 3.58 26.25 -15.64
CA LYS A 143 4.15 27.08 -14.57
C LYS A 143 4.78 26.23 -13.48
N PHE A 144 4.07 25.19 -13.03
CA PHE A 144 4.60 24.24 -12.06
C PHE A 144 5.83 23.50 -12.60
N ILE A 145 5.78 23.02 -13.85
CA ILE A 145 6.91 22.33 -14.49
C ILE A 145 8.14 23.23 -14.60
N ASN A 146 7.97 24.53 -14.89
CA ASN A 146 9.08 25.48 -14.91
C ASN A 146 9.75 25.66 -13.52
N GLU A 147 9.03 25.37 -12.44
CA GLU A 147 9.56 25.43 -11.07
C GLU A 147 10.29 24.13 -10.66
N VAL A 148 9.83 22.96 -11.14
CA VAL A 148 10.34 21.65 -10.69
C VAL A 148 11.18 20.92 -11.73
N GLY A 149 11.00 21.23 -13.01
CA GLY A 149 11.62 20.54 -14.14
C GLY A 149 10.86 19.28 -14.55
N TYR A 150 11.22 18.75 -15.73
CA TYR A 150 10.84 17.41 -16.16
C TYR A 150 11.83 16.35 -15.63
N PRO A 151 11.40 15.09 -15.42
CA PRO A 151 10.03 14.59 -15.55
C PRO A 151 9.14 14.98 -14.37
N VAL A 152 7.82 14.95 -14.59
CA VAL A 152 6.81 15.02 -13.54
C VAL A 152 5.94 13.75 -13.55
N VAL A 153 5.33 13.44 -12.42
CA VAL A 153 4.38 12.32 -12.30
C VAL A 153 2.98 12.88 -12.15
N VAL A 154 2.05 12.39 -12.96
CA VAL A 154 0.63 12.76 -12.87
C VAL A 154 -0.19 11.52 -12.58
N LYS A 155 -1.04 11.60 -11.56
CA LYS A 155 -1.86 10.48 -11.08
C LYS A 155 -3.20 10.98 -10.53
N PRO A 156 -4.25 10.14 -10.47
CA PRO A 156 -5.50 10.51 -9.81
C PRO A 156 -5.24 10.92 -8.35
N ASP A 157 -5.86 12.02 -7.90
CA ASP A 157 -5.75 12.48 -6.51
C ASP A 157 -6.38 11.47 -5.53
N ASN A 158 -7.48 10.83 -5.95
CA ASN A 158 -8.12 9.71 -5.27
C ASN A 158 -8.07 8.46 -6.15
N GLY A 159 -6.96 7.74 -6.15
CA GLY A 159 -6.74 6.52 -6.93
C GLY A 159 -6.17 5.39 -6.07
N VAL A 160 -6.30 4.15 -6.55
CA VAL A 160 -5.79 2.95 -5.89
C VAL A 160 -4.61 2.38 -6.68
N GLY A 161 -3.51 2.10 -6.01
CA GLY A 161 -2.29 1.59 -6.62
C GLY A 161 -1.67 2.58 -7.62
N ALA A 162 -0.91 2.08 -8.58
CA ALA A 162 -0.31 2.88 -9.65
C ALA A 162 -1.23 3.06 -10.87
N SER A 163 -2.54 2.77 -10.72
CA SER A 163 -3.50 2.89 -11.82
C SER A 163 -3.56 4.33 -12.34
N ASP A 164 -3.52 4.47 -13.67
CA ASP A 164 -3.60 5.74 -14.37
C ASP A 164 -2.54 6.77 -13.92
N THR A 165 -1.33 6.25 -13.60
CA THR A 165 -0.16 7.05 -13.25
C THR A 165 0.72 7.24 -14.47
N HIS A 166 1.01 8.50 -14.80
CA HIS A 166 1.77 8.89 -15.99
C HIS A 166 3.04 9.65 -15.60
N LYS A 167 4.19 9.21 -16.12
CA LYS A 167 5.43 9.98 -16.07
C LYS A 167 5.50 10.82 -17.35
N LEU A 168 5.56 12.12 -17.21
CA LEU A 168 5.62 13.05 -18.32
C LEU A 168 7.02 13.67 -18.39
N SER A 169 7.65 13.59 -19.55
CA SER A 169 9.04 14.02 -19.78
C SER A 169 9.16 15.18 -20.78
N SER A 170 8.05 15.62 -21.37
CA SER A 170 8.02 16.71 -22.35
C SER A 170 6.67 17.43 -22.40
N ASP A 171 6.68 18.62 -22.99
CA ASP A 171 5.48 19.42 -23.27
C ASP A 171 4.49 18.69 -24.19
N GLU A 172 4.98 17.88 -25.11
CA GLU A 172 4.17 17.07 -26.01
C GLU A 172 3.43 15.98 -25.24
N GLU A 173 4.07 15.35 -24.26
CA GLU A 173 3.43 14.37 -23.38
C GLU A 173 2.41 15.04 -22.46
N LEU A 174 2.71 16.21 -21.93
CA LEU A 174 1.74 17.00 -21.15
C LEU A 174 0.47 17.31 -21.96
N LYS A 175 0.61 17.77 -23.20
CA LYS A 175 -0.54 18.07 -24.07
C LYS A 175 -1.37 16.82 -24.36
N ARG A 176 -0.69 15.67 -24.64
CA ARG A 176 -1.37 14.38 -24.84
C ARG A 176 -2.12 13.93 -23.60
N PHE A 177 -1.52 14.09 -22.41
CA PHE A 177 -2.17 13.77 -21.15
C PHE A 177 -3.40 14.65 -20.91
N LEU A 178 -3.32 15.97 -21.10
CA LEU A 178 -4.45 16.87 -20.92
C LEU A 178 -5.62 16.55 -21.87
N LEU A 179 -5.31 16.17 -23.12
CA LEU A 179 -6.31 15.70 -24.09
C LEU A 179 -6.92 14.36 -23.61
N TYR A 180 -6.10 13.41 -23.17
CA TYR A 180 -6.57 12.14 -22.60
C TYR A 180 -7.50 12.38 -21.40
N LYS A 181 -7.08 13.20 -20.42
CA LYS A 181 -7.90 13.56 -19.26
C LYS A 181 -9.25 14.16 -19.67
N SER A 182 -9.23 15.16 -20.55
CA SER A 182 -10.46 15.84 -20.98
C SER A 182 -11.41 14.94 -21.76
N THR A 183 -10.89 13.93 -22.47
CA THR A 183 -11.66 13.02 -23.31
C THR A 183 -12.27 11.86 -22.51
N TYR A 184 -11.47 11.23 -21.64
CA TYR A 184 -11.84 9.97 -20.99
C TYR A 184 -12.15 10.12 -19.50
N HIS A 185 -11.60 11.15 -18.83
CA HIS A 185 -11.72 11.36 -17.39
C HIS A 185 -12.00 12.82 -17.02
N PRO A 186 -13.03 13.48 -17.62
CA PRO A 186 -13.26 14.92 -17.43
C PRO A 186 -13.51 15.30 -15.96
N ASP A 187 -14.18 14.45 -15.20
CA ASP A 187 -14.57 14.71 -13.82
C ASP A 187 -13.52 14.24 -12.78
N LEU A 188 -12.47 13.54 -13.22
CA LEU A 188 -11.45 13.04 -12.31
C LEU A 188 -10.39 14.11 -12.03
N SER A 189 -10.13 14.35 -10.74
CA SER A 189 -9.06 15.23 -10.30
C SER A 189 -7.72 14.51 -10.31
N TYR A 190 -6.70 15.17 -10.88
CA TYR A 190 -5.33 14.66 -10.93
C TYR A 190 -4.40 15.58 -10.15
N ILE A 191 -3.42 14.97 -9.50
CA ILE A 191 -2.27 15.65 -8.90
C ILE A 191 -1.04 15.45 -9.78
N MET A 192 -0.32 16.53 -10.07
CA MET A 192 0.99 16.52 -10.73
C MET A 192 2.05 16.73 -9.67
N GLU A 193 3.03 15.86 -9.60
CA GLU A 193 4.09 15.88 -8.60
C GLU A 193 5.47 15.97 -9.27
N GLU A 194 6.38 16.65 -8.61
CA GLU A 194 7.81 16.58 -8.89
C GLU A 194 8.27 15.12 -8.80
N PHE A 195 9.07 14.68 -9.78
CA PHE A 195 9.61 13.33 -9.79
C PHE A 195 10.69 13.18 -8.71
N VAL A 196 10.58 12.16 -7.89
CA VAL A 196 11.55 11.84 -6.83
C VAL A 196 12.41 10.66 -7.28
N HIS A 197 13.73 10.84 -7.34
CA HIS A 197 14.68 9.78 -7.61
C HIS A 197 14.89 8.93 -6.34
N ALA A 198 14.16 7.83 -6.23
CA ALA A 198 14.07 7.07 -5.00
C ALA A 198 13.66 5.62 -5.23
N GLU A 199 13.90 4.77 -4.23
CA GLU A 199 13.23 3.50 -4.05
C GLU A 199 12.04 3.66 -3.10
N VAL A 200 11.03 2.79 -3.21
CA VAL A 200 9.88 2.80 -2.30
C VAL A 200 10.17 1.93 -1.09
N ASN A 201 10.06 2.53 0.07
CA ASN A 201 10.17 1.87 1.38
C ASN A 201 8.82 1.98 2.09
N SER A 202 8.42 0.96 2.85
CA SER A 202 7.19 1.04 3.64
C SER A 202 7.44 1.02 5.14
N TYR A 203 6.42 1.52 5.84
CA TYR A 203 6.18 1.28 7.26
C TYR A 203 4.84 0.54 7.36
N ASP A 204 4.91 -0.73 7.75
CA ASP A 204 3.77 -1.62 7.94
C ASP A 204 3.58 -1.85 9.42
N ALA A 205 2.41 -1.48 9.98
CA ALA A 205 2.21 -1.57 11.41
C ALA A 205 0.77 -1.90 11.80
N ILE A 206 0.61 -2.53 12.96
CA ILE A 206 -0.68 -2.71 13.63
C ILE A 206 -0.72 -1.77 14.81
N ILE A 207 -1.71 -0.88 14.80
CA ILE A 207 -1.86 0.22 15.75
C ILE A 207 -3.00 -0.09 16.71
N ASP A 208 -2.77 0.05 18.00
CA ASP A 208 -3.77 -0.17 19.04
C ASP A 208 -4.82 0.97 19.15
N GLY A 209 -5.78 0.82 20.05
CA GLY A 209 -6.84 1.81 20.31
C GLY A 209 -6.34 3.13 20.89
N SER A 210 -5.12 3.17 21.41
CA SER A 210 -4.45 4.37 21.92
C SER A 210 -3.60 5.08 20.89
N GLY A 211 -3.40 4.47 19.70
CA GLY A 211 -2.55 4.99 18.65
C GLY A 211 -1.09 4.56 18.76
N ASN A 212 -0.78 3.52 19.54
CA ASN A 212 0.55 2.98 19.67
C ASN A 212 0.75 1.78 18.73
N PRO A 213 1.90 1.65 18.05
CA PRO A 213 2.21 0.46 17.29
C PRO A 213 2.49 -0.73 18.24
N ILE A 214 1.76 -1.82 18.06
CA ILE A 214 1.98 -3.10 18.76
C ILE A 214 2.75 -4.09 17.90
N PHE A 215 2.87 -3.82 16.60
CA PHE A 215 3.69 -4.56 15.65
C PHE A 215 4.19 -3.60 14.58
N GLU A 216 5.45 -3.79 14.13
CA GLU A 216 6.07 -2.97 13.09
C GLU A 216 6.96 -3.81 12.18
N ALA A 217 6.85 -3.57 10.88
CA ALA A 217 7.66 -4.15 9.82
C ALA A 217 7.84 -3.13 8.69
N GLY A 218 8.50 -3.53 7.62
CA GLY A 218 8.61 -2.73 6.42
C GLY A 218 9.01 -3.58 5.23
N ASN A 219 8.72 -3.08 4.06
CA ASN A 219 9.17 -3.66 2.81
C ASN A 219 9.92 -2.62 1.96
N VAL A 220 10.66 -3.12 0.98
CA VAL A 220 11.33 -2.32 -0.04
C VAL A 220 10.92 -2.83 -1.41
N SER A 221 10.50 -1.90 -2.26
CA SER A 221 10.27 -2.13 -3.68
C SER A 221 11.37 -1.41 -4.46
N PRO A 222 12.40 -2.13 -4.91
CA PRO A 222 13.53 -1.53 -5.62
C PRO A 222 13.14 -0.96 -6.98
N VAL A 223 12.10 -1.52 -7.60
CA VAL A 223 11.55 -1.09 -8.89
C VAL A 223 10.16 -0.53 -8.66
N SER A 224 9.85 0.58 -9.30
CA SER A 224 8.53 1.21 -9.22
C SER A 224 7.46 0.27 -9.80
N ILE A 225 6.32 0.12 -9.11
CA ILE A 225 5.16 -0.62 -9.64
C ILE A 225 4.70 -0.03 -10.97
N MET A 226 4.80 1.30 -11.14
CA MET A 226 4.50 1.99 -12.40
C MET A 226 5.38 1.47 -13.55
N ASP A 227 6.68 1.33 -13.34
CA ASP A 227 7.60 0.84 -14.36
C ASP A 227 7.37 -0.66 -14.64
N ILE A 228 7.13 -1.47 -13.60
CA ILE A 228 6.78 -2.90 -13.74
C ILE A 228 5.53 -3.09 -14.62
N VAL A 229 4.50 -2.28 -14.41
CA VAL A 229 3.24 -2.37 -15.18
C VAL A 229 3.43 -1.86 -16.60
N ASN A 230 4.10 -0.72 -16.78
CA ASN A 230 4.30 -0.10 -18.09
C ASN A 230 5.22 -0.92 -19.00
N ASP A 231 6.29 -1.49 -18.45
CA ASP A 231 7.28 -2.26 -19.18
C ASP A 231 6.96 -3.77 -19.24
N ASN A 232 5.86 -4.19 -18.62
CA ASN A 232 5.48 -5.60 -18.46
C ASN A 232 6.62 -6.46 -17.92
N ASP A 233 7.27 -5.95 -16.86
CA ASP A 233 8.47 -6.57 -16.31
C ASP A 233 8.20 -7.50 -15.14
N ASN A 234 9.22 -8.26 -14.70
CA ASN A 234 9.15 -9.10 -13.52
C ASN A 234 8.98 -8.22 -12.27
N SER A 235 8.19 -8.70 -11.32
CA SER A 235 7.93 -7.96 -10.08
C SER A 235 8.82 -8.44 -8.96
N ILE A 236 9.41 -7.52 -8.21
CA ILE A 236 10.21 -7.79 -7.02
C ILE A 236 9.90 -6.81 -5.91
N TYR A 237 9.82 -7.31 -4.70
CA TYR A 237 9.89 -6.55 -3.45
C TYR A 237 10.26 -7.51 -2.31
N TYR A 238 10.68 -7.00 -1.18
CA TYR A 238 11.03 -7.86 -0.04
C TYR A 238 10.69 -7.21 1.29
N ILE A 239 10.35 -8.04 2.26
CA ILE A 239 10.28 -7.62 3.66
C ILE A 239 11.71 -7.53 4.18
N ILE A 240 12.07 -6.37 4.72
CA ILE A 240 13.39 -6.14 5.30
C ILE A 240 13.52 -6.88 6.63
N LYS A 241 14.74 -7.33 6.94
CA LYS A 241 15.03 -8.05 8.18
C LYS A 241 14.83 -7.18 9.41
N ASP A 242 15.31 -5.94 9.36
CA ASP A 242 15.17 -4.97 10.46
C ASP A 242 14.67 -3.64 9.93
N LEU A 243 13.65 -3.08 10.56
CA LEU A 243 13.07 -1.79 10.17
C LEU A 243 14.03 -0.66 10.55
N PRO A 244 14.52 0.16 9.58
CA PRO A 244 15.38 1.29 9.86
C PRO A 244 14.72 2.29 10.84
N GLU A 245 15.52 2.87 11.74
CA GLU A 245 14.99 3.73 12.79
C GLU A 245 14.37 5.03 12.24
N ASP A 246 14.90 5.57 11.15
CA ASP A 246 14.33 6.72 10.47
C ASP A 246 12.95 6.42 9.86
N THR A 247 12.78 5.23 9.25
CA THR A 247 11.48 4.76 8.73
C THR A 247 10.49 4.53 9.87
N ARG A 248 10.95 3.94 10.98
CA ARG A 248 10.16 3.76 12.20
C ARG A 248 9.69 5.10 12.75
N ALA A 249 10.60 6.05 12.89
CA ALA A 249 10.30 7.39 13.41
C ALA A 249 9.31 8.14 12.50
N ALA A 250 9.51 8.10 11.17
CA ALA A 250 8.60 8.69 10.20
C ALA A 250 7.22 8.03 10.23
N GLY A 251 7.16 6.70 10.27
CA GLY A 251 5.91 5.94 10.35
C GLY A 251 5.11 6.28 11.61
N ARG A 252 5.75 6.29 12.78
CA ARG A 252 5.11 6.67 14.05
C ARG A 252 4.65 8.13 14.07
N ALA A 253 5.40 9.04 13.48
CA ALA A 253 5.00 10.44 13.34
C ALA A 253 3.77 10.58 12.43
N ALA A 254 3.71 9.83 11.32
CA ALA A 254 2.55 9.76 10.45
C ALA A 254 1.34 9.15 11.18
N VAL A 255 1.46 8.02 11.87
CA VAL A 255 0.40 7.42 12.70
C VAL A 255 -0.24 8.48 13.61
N LYS A 256 0.58 9.24 14.33
CA LYS A 256 0.10 10.30 15.22
C LYS A 256 -0.59 11.44 14.47
N SER A 257 0.00 11.92 13.37
CA SER A 257 -0.53 13.05 12.60
C SER A 257 -1.86 12.72 11.93
N PHE A 258 -2.01 11.50 11.38
CA PHE A 258 -3.25 11.03 10.75
C PHE A 258 -4.30 10.55 11.77
N GLY A 259 -3.97 10.47 13.05
CA GLY A 259 -4.88 10.05 14.11
C GLY A 259 -5.28 8.57 14.01
N VAL A 260 -4.35 7.70 13.61
CA VAL A 260 -4.61 6.28 13.41
C VAL A 260 -4.84 5.56 14.72
N LYS A 261 -5.89 4.73 14.79
CA LYS A 261 -6.23 3.88 15.92
C LYS A 261 -6.84 2.57 15.44
N SER A 262 -6.58 1.51 16.18
CA SER A 262 -7.17 0.17 16.00
C SER A 262 -7.17 -0.29 14.54
N ARG A 263 -5.97 -0.29 13.92
CA ARG A 263 -5.87 -0.52 12.47
C ARG A 263 -4.53 -1.11 12.06
N PHE A 264 -4.55 -1.91 11.01
CA PHE A 264 -3.36 -2.21 10.22
C PHE A 264 -3.14 -1.06 9.24
N VAL A 265 -1.89 -0.62 9.08
CA VAL A 265 -1.49 0.42 8.13
C VAL A 265 -0.33 -0.02 7.26
N HIS A 266 -0.28 0.55 6.06
CA HIS A 266 0.81 0.43 5.11
C HIS A 266 1.13 1.84 4.59
N PHE A 267 2.19 2.46 5.10
CA PHE A 267 2.63 3.79 4.70
C PHE A 267 3.84 3.69 3.79
N GLU A 268 3.81 4.40 2.68
CA GLU A 268 4.87 4.39 1.70
C GLU A 268 5.69 5.67 1.76
N PHE A 269 7.00 5.50 1.68
CA PHE A 269 7.99 6.56 1.64
C PHE A 269 8.95 6.32 0.48
N PHE A 270 9.34 7.38 -0.19
CA PHE A 270 10.50 7.41 -1.05
C PHE A 270 11.76 7.53 -0.22
N ARG A 271 12.71 6.61 -0.38
CA ARG A 271 14.08 6.77 0.10
C ARG A 271 14.93 7.23 -1.06
N MET A 272 15.42 8.47 -0.98
CA MET A 272 16.14 9.10 -2.07
C MET A 272 17.43 8.34 -2.41
N THR A 273 17.65 8.08 -3.69
CA THR A 273 18.84 7.39 -4.20
C THR A 273 19.97 8.32 -4.54
N GLU A 274 19.68 9.63 -4.69
CA GLU A 274 20.63 10.70 -4.97
C GLU A 274 20.21 12.01 -4.32
N ASP A 275 21.12 12.99 -4.30
CA ASP A 275 20.81 14.37 -3.89
C ASP A 275 19.93 15.05 -4.94
N GLN A 276 18.83 15.65 -4.53
CA GLN A 276 17.92 16.37 -5.42
C GLN A 276 17.66 17.76 -4.88
N ALA A 277 17.94 18.79 -5.70
CA ALA A 277 17.77 20.17 -5.30
C ALA A 277 16.34 20.46 -4.83
N ASN A 278 16.20 21.20 -3.71
CA ASN A 278 14.92 21.57 -3.09
C ASN A 278 14.07 20.37 -2.55
N MET A 279 14.56 19.13 -2.64
CA MET A 279 13.88 17.94 -2.13
C MET A 279 14.61 17.37 -0.90
N GLY A 280 15.87 17.00 -1.05
CA GLY A 280 16.66 16.42 0.02
C GLY A 280 17.96 15.76 -0.45
N LYS A 281 18.57 15.00 0.46
CA LYS A 281 19.82 14.29 0.26
C LYS A 281 19.58 12.80 0.06
N LYS A 282 20.52 12.12 -0.59
CA LYS A 282 20.55 10.66 -0.68
C LYS A 282 20.30 10.02 0.68
N GLY A 283 19.44 9.01 0.73
CA GLY A 283 19.04 8.29 1.94
C GLY A 283 17.90 8.94 2.74
N GLN A 284 17.55 10.18 2.47
CA GLN A 284 16.48 10.89 3.17
C GLN A 284 15.10 10.36 2.74
N LEU A 285 14.15 10.33 3.69
CA LEU A 285 12.77 9.93 3.42
C LEU A 285 11.92 11.10 2.95
N VAL A 286 11.11 10.85 1.93
CA VAL A 286 10.06 11.73 1.42
C VAL A 286 8.76 10.95 1.40
N ALA A 287 7.69 11.48 1.98
CA ALA A 287 6.43 10.77 2.05
C ALA A 287 5.78 10.60 0.67
N LEU A 288 5.25 9.41 0.43
CA LEU A 288 4.54 9.07 -0.80
C LEU A 288 3.02 8.98 -0.54
N GLU A 289 2.59 7.99 0.25
CA GLU A 289 1.17 7.68 0.43
C GLU A 289 0.90 7.00 1.78
N VAL A 290 -0.28 7.25 2.38
CA VAL A 290 -0.79 6.44 3.49
C VAL A 290 -1.88 5.50 2.99
N ASN A 291 -1.76 4.23 3.34
CA ASN A 291 -2.79 3.24 3.12
C ASN A 291 -3.28 2.73 4.49
N MET A 292 -4.56 2.95 4.79
CA MET A 292 -5.15 2.61 6.09
C MET A 292 -5.64 1.16 6.14
N ARG A 293 -4.80 0.28 5.66
CA ARG A 293 -5.05 -1.17 5.54
C ARG A 293 -3.71 -1.93 5.46
N PRO A 294 -3.69 -3.27 5.57
CA PRO A 294 -2.49 -4.07 5.27
C PRO A 294 -1.98 -3.82 3.86
N CYS A 295 -0.68 -3.98 3.65
CA CYS A 295 -0.12 -4.01 2.30
C CYS A 295 -0.79 -5.12 1.46
N GLY A 296 -0.96 -4.88 0.16
CA GLY A 296 -1.69 -5.77 -0.74
C GLY A 296 -0.99 -7.10 -1.03
N GLY A 297 -1.66 -7.93 -1.82
CA GLY A 297 -1.13 -9.22 -2.26
C GLY A 297 -0.87 -10.18 -1.11
N PHE A 298 0.31 -10.80 -1.14
CA PHE A 298 0.77 -11.77 -0.14
C PHE A 298 1.67 -11.16 0.94
N THR A 299 1.75 -9.83 1.01
CA THR A 299 2.63 -9.13 1.95
C THR A 299 2.39 -9.48 3.42
N PRO A 300 1.14 -9.65 3.91
CA PRO A 300 0.91 -10.10 5.28
C PRO A 300 1.51 -11.50 5.56
N ASP A 301 1.42 -12.44 4.61
CA ASP A 301 2.04 -13.76 4.72
C ASP A 301 3.58 -13.65 4.73
N MET A 302 4.13 -12.79 3.86
CA MET A 302 5.56 -12.54 3.80
C MET A 302 6.09 -11.94 5.12
N ILE A 303 5.33 -11.02 5.74
CA ILE A 303 5.65 -10.48 7.06
C ILE A 303 5.66 -11.60 8.10
N ASN A 304 4.71 -12.54 8.06
CA ASN A 304 4.70 -13.69 8.95
C ASN A 304 5.97 -14.53 8.80
N PHE A 305 6.40 -14.79 7.58
CA PHE A 305 7.65 -15.54 7.32
C PHE A 305 8.88 -14.74 7.74
N ALA A 306 8.92 -13.44 7.46
CA ALA A 306 10.04 -12.57 7.79
C ALA A 306 10.22 -12.35 9.30
N ARG A 307 9.14 -12.44 10.08
CA ARG A 307 9.10 -12.13 11.52
C ARG A 307 8.80 -13.36 12.39
N SER A 308 8.67 -14.54 11.79
CA SER A 308 8.30 -15.77 12.51
C SER A 308 7.11 -15.53 13.46
N THR A 309 6.02 -14.94 12.94
CA THR A 309 4.84 -14.52 13.70
C THR A 309 3.55 -14.73 12.90
N ASN A 310 2.42 -14.21 13.38
CA ASN A 310 1.14 -14.23 12.68
C ASN A 310 0.45 -12.85 12.81
N VAL A 311 0.62 -11.98 11.79
CA VAL A 311 0.02 -10.63 11.80
C VAL A 311 -1.50 -10.66 11.71
N TYR A 312 -2.10 -11.71 11.16
CA TYR A 312 -3.55 -11.89 11.16
C TYR A 312 -4.07 -12.05 12.59
N LYS A 313 -3.35 -12.85 13.40
CA LYS A 313 -3.65 -13.01 14.83
C LYS A 313 -3.38 -11.73 15.61
N ILE A 314 -2.23 -11.08 15.42
CA ILE A 314 -1.90 -9.81 16.09
C ILE A 314 -3.00 -8.78 15.85
N TRP A 315 -3.47 -8.65 14.59
CA TRP A 315 -4.55 -7.74 14.25
C TRP A 315 -5.88 -8.15 14.90
N ALA A 316 -6.24 -9.43 14.84
CA ALA A 316 -7.48 -9.92 15.44
C ALA A 316 -7.48 -9.81 16.98
N ASP A 317 -6.35 -10.04 17.62
CA ASP A 317 -6.17 -9.85 19.07
C ASP A 317 -6.34 -8.36 19.44
N MET A 318 -5.76 -7.46 18.66
CA MET A 318 -5.93 -6.01 18.86
C MET A 318 -7.39 -5.59 18.74
N ILE A 319 -8.12 -6.14 17.76
CA ILE A 319 -9.57 -5.88 17.62
C ILE A 319 -10.36 -6.42 18.81
N ALA A 320 -10.09 -7.66 19.23
CA ALA A 320 -10.87 -8.34 20.27
C ALA A 320 -10.52 -7.89 21.69
N PHE A 321 -9.24 -7.62 21.96
CA PHE A 321 -8.68 -7.44 23.30
C PHE A 321 -7.92 -6.13 23.50
N GLY A 322 -7.71 -5.35 22.44
CA GLY A 322 -6.95 -4.09 22.46
C GLY A 322 -5.43 -4.25 22.43
N GLY A 323 -4.92 -5.47 22.38
CA GLY A 323 -3.48 -5.80 22.32
C GLY A 323 -3.28 -7.26 21.99
N THR A 324 -2.02 -7.73 21.98
CA THR A 324 -1.67 -9.13 21.67
C THR A 324 -0.53 -9.61 22.57
N ASP A 325 -0.48 -10.91 22.80
CA ASP A 325 0.64 -11.64 23.38
C ASP A 325 1.39 -12.49 22.34
N MET A 326 1.03 -12.34 21.04
CA MET A 326 1.65 -13.08 19.97
C MET A 326 3.14 -12.74 19.87
N PRO A 327 4.04 -13.72 19.98
CA PRO A 327 5.47 -13.45 19.92
C PRO A 327 5.91 -13.09 18.50
N VAL A 328 6.96 -12.29 18.44
CA VAL A 328 7.78 -12.10 17.23
C VAL A 328 9.04 -12.93 17.41
N GLY A 329 9.31 -13.81 16.45
CA GLY A 329 10.44 -14.71 16.52
C GLY A 329 11.70 -14.19 15.79
N GLU A 330 12.42 -15.09 15.15
CA GLU A 330 13.60 -14.73 14.35
C GLU A 330 13.23 -13.88 13.14
N HIS A 331 14.13 -12.98 12.76
CA HIS A 331 13.96 -12.07 11.64
C HIS A 331 14.74 -12.55 10.41
N TYR A 332 14.09 -12.46 9.25
CA TYR A 332 14.63 -12.82 7.96
C TYR A 332 14.33 -11.75 6.91
N TYR A 333 15.14 -11.69 5.86
CA TYR A 333 14.71 -11.12 4.59
C TYR A 333 13.69 -12.07 3.95
N CYS A 334 12.59 -11.52 3.43
CA CYS A 334 11.59 -12.33 2.75
C CYS A 334 11.29 -11.72 1.36
N PRO A 335 12.05 -12.13 0.32
CA PRO A 335 11.81 -11.69 -1.04
C PRO A 335 10.56 -12.31 -1.65
N PHE A 336 9.90 -11.50 -2.47
CA PHE A 336 8.92 -11.89 -3.47
C PHE A 336 9.55 -11.73 -4.86
N ALA A 337 9.50 -12.76 -5.68
CA ALA A 337 9.88 -12.70 -7.08
C ALA A 337 8.73 -13.20 -7.95
N GLY A 338 8.20 -12.32 -8.80
CA GLY A 338 7.12 -12.62 -9.74
C GLY A 338 7.63 -12.71 -11.16
N ARG A 339 7.65 -13.91 -11.74
CA ARG A 339 7.99 -14.14 -13.15
C ARG A 339 6.82 -13.84 -14.06
N ARG A 340 7.10 -13.26 -15.23
CA ARG A 340 6.15 -13.13 -16.33
C ARG A 340 6.17 -14.36 -17.21
N ASP A 341 4.99 -14.82 -17.64
CA ASP A 341 4.88 -15.85 -18.67
C ASP A 341 5.46 -15.37 -20.01
N GLY A 342 5.98 -16.30 -20.79
CA GLY A 342 6.57 -16.01 -22.10
C GLY A 342 8.02 -15.54 -22.09
N LYS A 343 8.62 -15.24 -20.93
CA LYS A 343 10.05 -14.95 -20.81
C LYS A 343 10.86 -16.25 -20.76
N ASN A 344 12.04 -16.27 -21.42
CA ASN A 344 12.92 -17.43 -21.45
C ASN A 344 13.92 -17.38 -20.29
N PHE A 345 13.54 -17.94 -19.14
CA PHE A 345 14.38 -17.96 -17.94
C PHE A 345 15.54 -18.96 -18.04
N VAL A 346 16.70 -18.60 -17.47
CA VAL A 346 17.89 -19.46 -17.40
C VAL A 346 17.62 -20.72 -16.60
N TYR A 347 16.95 -20.57 -15.45
CA TYR A 347 16.58 -21.69 -14.59
C TYR A 347 15.09 -22.02 -14.74
N SER A 348 14.75 -23.30 -14.92
CA SER A 348 13.36 -23.75 -14.91
C SER A 348 12.73 -23.58 -13.54
N HIS A 349 11.40 -23.74 -13.47
CA HIS A 349 10.67 -23.76 -12.20
C HIS A 349 11.22 -24.84 -11.24
N GLU A 350 11.42 -26.04 -11.76
CA GLU A 350 11.90 -27.20 -10.99
C GLU A 350 13.32 -26.97 -10.47
N GLN A 351 14.18 -26.36 -11.26
CA GLN A 351 15.55 -26.04 -10.85
C GLN A 351 15.56 -25.00 -9.71
N ILE A 352 14.72 -23.98 -9.77
CA ILE A 352 14.57 -23.00 -8.67
C ILE A 352 14.02 -23.71 -7.41
N MET A 353 12.99 -24.52 -7.55
CA MET A 353 12.41 -25.25 -6.44
C MET A 353 13.41 -26.19 -5.77
N GLN A 354 14.24 -26.89 -6.55
CA GLN A 354 15.29 -27.74 -6.04
C GLN A 354 16.40 -26.95 -5.33
N LYS A 355 16.86 -25.86 -5.95
CA LYS A 355 17.97 -25.03 -5.41
C LYS A 355 17.61 -24.38 -4.09
N TYR A 356 16.38 -23.88 -3.97
CA TYR A 356 15.91 -23.09 -2.81
C TYR A 356 14.91 -23.84 -1.92
N GLN A 357 14.84 -25.17 -1.99
CA GLN A 357 13.85 -26.00 -1.28
C GLN A 357 13.73 -25.66 0.20
N LYS A 358 14.84 -25.41 0.90
CA LYS A 358 14.86 -25.09 2.35
C LYS A 358 14.37 -23.68 2.68
N ASN A 359 14.54 -22.76 1.74
CA ASN A 359 14.22 -21.35 1.91
C ASN A 359 12.80 -21.02 1.45
N MET A 360 12.25 -21.82 0.52
CA MET A 360 10.95 -21.56 -0.10
C MET A 360 9.82 -21.61 0.93
N ARG A 361 8.93 -20.61 0.88
CA ARG A 361 7.78 -20.45 1.77
C ARG A 361 6.45 -20.53 1.03
N MET A 362 6.36 -19.83 -0.12
CA MET A 362 5.18 -19.87 -0.97
C MET A 362 5.57 -19.93 -2.44
N VAL A 363 4.85 -20.70 -3.20
CA VAL A 363 4.95 -20.77 -4.65
C VAL A 363 3.55 -20.97 -5.19
N ASP A 364 3.10 -20.08 -6.07
CA ASP A 364 1.75 -20.17 -6.62
C ASP A 364 1.65 -19.41 -7.93
N ARG A 365 0.56 -19.67 -8.66
CA ARG A 365 0.15 -18.85 -9.79
C ARG A 365 -0.59 -17.61 -9.26
N ILE A 366 -0.21 -16.45 -9.77
CA ILE A 366 -0.87 -15.18 -9.39
C ILE A 366 -2.24 -15.10 -10.07
N PRO A 367 -3.33 -14.78 -9.32
CA PRO A 367 -4.62 -14.49 -9.92
C PRO A 367 -4.55 -13.39 -10.98
N GLU A 368 -5.34 -13.51 -12.05
CA GLU A 368 -5.32 -12.58 -13.19
C GLU A 368 -5.48 -11.12 -12.75
N ALA A 369 -6.36 -10.85 -11.81
CA ALA A 369 -6.59 -9.50 -11.26
C ALA A 369 -5.35 -8.85 -10.63
N LEU A 370 -4.35 -9.63 -10.21
CA LEU A 370 -3.09 -9.16 -9.60
C LEU A 370 -1.89 -9.32 -10.53
N SER A 371 -2.02 -10.08 -11.62
CA SER A 371 -0.88 -10.44 -12.48
C SER A 371 -0.21 -9.22 -13.12
N GLY A 372 -0.97 -8.16 -13.41
CA GLY A 372 -0.45 -6.91 -13.97
C GLY A 372 0.69 -6.30 -13.14
N ALA A 373 0.55 -6.27 -11.82
CA ALA A 373 1.54 -5.71 -10.89
C ALA A 373 2.52 -6.75 -10.33
N MET A 374 2.14 -8.04 -10.27
CA MET A 374 2.87 -9.05 -9.50
C MET A 374 3.51 -10.16 -10.34
N GLY A 375 3.32 -10.18 -11.67
CA GLY A 375 3.75 -11.30 -12.52
C GLY A 375 2.73 -12.45 -12.54
N ASN A 376 3.08 -13.57 -13.17
CA ASN A 376 2.19 -14.70 -13.35
C ASN A 376 2.53 -15.88 -12.43
N GLN A 377 3.82 -16.10 -12.14
CA GLN A 377 4.32 -17.14 -11.24
C GLN A 377 5.12 -16.50 -10.11
N MET A 378 4.68 -16.72 -8.87
CA MET A 378 5.40 -16.17 -7.72
C MET A 378 6.30 -17.20 -7.03
N TYR A 379 7.34 -16.66 -6.40
CA TYR A 379 8.23 -17.34 -5.47
C TYR A 379 8.45 -16.45 -4.26
N VAL A 380 8.19 -16.96 -3.07
CA VAL A 380 8.47 -16.30 -1.80
C VAL A 380 9.40 -17.20 -0.99
N ALA A 381 10.50 -16.65 -0.53
CA ALA A 381 11.51 -17.39 0.24
C ALA A 381 11.97 -16.57 1.46
N THR A 382 12.78 -17.17 2.34
CA THR A 382 13.39 -16.46 3.48
C THR A 382 14.89 -16.70 3.52
N PHE A 383 15.64 -15.65 3.88
CA PHE A 383 17.11 -15.67 3.95
C PHE A 383 17.58 -14.94 5.19
N SER A 384 18.71 -15.40 5.74
CA SER A 384 19.33 -14.79 6.92
C SER A 384 20.17 -13.56 6.58
N THR A 385 20.71 -13.51 5.35
CA THR A 385 21.54 -12.41 4.87
C THR A 385 20.98 -11.80 3.59
N ARG A 386 21.41 -10.58 3.32
CA ARG A 386 21.02 -9.83 2.12
C ARG A 386 21.64 -10.45 0.87
N GLU A 387 22.88 -10.90 0.95
CA GLU A 387 23.62 -11.52 -0.16
C GLU A 387 22.90 -12.80 -0.65
N GLU A 388 22.41 -13.63 0.27
CA GLU A 388 21.62 -14.82 -0.09
C GLU A 388 20.32 -14.44 -0.82
N MET A 389 19.65 -13.39 -0.36
CA MET A 389 18.44 -12.87 -1.00
C MET A 389 18.74 -12.32 -2.41
N GLU A 390 19.82 -11.57 -2.58
CA GLU A 390 20.26 -11.02 -3.86
C GLU A 390 20.60 -12.14 -4.86
N GLN A 391 21.28 -13.19 -4.39
CA GLN A 391 21.54 -14.36 -5.20
C GLN A 391 20.25 -15.08 -5.63
N PHE A 392 19.27 -15.16 -4.75
CA PHE A 392 17.95 -15.69 -5.09
C PHE A 392 17.27 -14.90 -6.21
N TYR A 393 17.26 -13.57 -6.14
CA TYR A 393 16.73 -12.73 -7.21
C TYR A 393 17.49 -12.92 -8.52
N SER A 394 18.81 -12.94 -8.46
CA SER A 394 19.66 -13.17 -9.62
C SER A 394 19.31 -14.49 -10.32
N ASP A 395 19.12 -15.56 -9.57
CA ASP A 395 18.77 -16.87 -10.16
C ASP A 395 17.33 -16.93 -10.67
N VAL A 396 16.37 -16.44 -9.87
CA VAL A 396 14.95 -16.53 -10.24
C VAL A 396 14.66 -15.67 -11.48
N LEU A 397 15.32 -14.53 -11.62
CA LEU A 397 15.00 -13.56 -12.69
C LEU A 397 15.91 -13.64 -13.90
N ALA A 398 16.97 -14.46 -13.86
CA ALA A 398 17.89 -14.63 -14.98
C ALA A 398 17.16 -15.10 -16.24
N VAL A 399 17.28 -14.32 -17.30
CA VAL A 399 16.69 -14.62 -18.63
C VAL A 399 17.77 -14.76 -19.68
N ASN A 400 17.53 -15.62 -20.68
CA ASN A 400 18.43 -15.82 -21.82
C ASN A 400 18.28 -14.72 -22.89
N ASP A 401 17.56 -13.63 -22.57
CA ASP A 401 17.28 -12.55 -23.52
C ASP A 401 18.09 -11.29 -23.17
N PRO A 402 18.90 -10.74 -24.12
CA PRO A 402 19.70 -9.54 -23.88
C PRO A 402 18.88 -8.27 -23.60
N VAL A 403 17.59 -8.23 -23.97
CA VAL A 403 16.72 -7.06 -23.72
C VAL A 403 16.46 -6.85 -22.23
N ASN A 404 16.47 -7.91 -21.41
CA ASN A 404 16.26 -7.83 -19.95
C ASN A 404 17.54 -7.55 -19.15
N ALA A 405 18.70 -7.36 -19.78
CA ALA A 405 19.93 -6.97 -19.10
C ALA A 405 19.81 -5.61 -18.38
N LYS A 406 18.85 -4.76 -18.79
CA LYS A 406 18.58 -3.46 -18.16
C LYS A 406 18.01 -3.61 -16.74
N VAL A 407 16.98 -4.44 -16.57
CA VAL A 407 16.39 -4.67 -15.23
C VAL A 407 17.35 -5.36 -14.28
N GLN A 408 18.13 -6.34 -14.79
CA GLN A 408 19.17 -6.99 -13.99
C GLN A 408 20.27 -6.01 -13.58
N LYS A 409 20.62 -5.05 -14.45
CA LYS A 409 21.58 -4.01 -14.14
C LYS A 409 21.01 -3.01 -13.11
N GLU A 410 19.78 -2.54 -13.31
CA GLU A 410 19.10 -1.66 -12.37
C GLU A 410 18.90 -2.34 -11.01
N LEU A 411 18.53 -3.61 -10.98
CA LEU A 411 18.45 -4.41 -9.76
C LEU A 411 19.80 -4.49 -9.06
N ALA A 412 20.87 -4.79 -9.79
CA ALA A 412 22.23 -4.86 -9.23
C ALA A 412 22.69 -3.50 -8.69
N GLU A 413 22.36 -2.40 -9.38
CA GLU A 413 22.68 -1.04 -8.93
C GLU A 413 21.92 -0.67 -7.65
N VAL A 414 20.62 -0.98 -7.57
CA VAL A 414 19.79 -0.73 -6.39
C VAL A 414 20.25 -1.58 -5.20
N LEU A 415 20.52 -2.86 -5.43
CA LEU A 415 21.02 -3.76 -4.40
C LEU A 415 22.44 -3.36 -3.93
N ALA A 416 23.27 -2.78 -4.81
CA ALA A 416 24.60 -2.27 -4.47
C ALA A 416 24.58 -0.96 -3.65
N LEU A 417 23.47 -0.23 -3.60
CA LEU A 417 23.34 1.00 -2.80
C LEU A 417 23.42 0.76 -1.28
N GLY A 418 23.32 -0.49 -0.84
CA GLY A 418 23.41 -0.89 0.56
C GLY A 418 22.17 -0.54 1.37
N GLU A 419 21.93 -1.28 2.45
CA GLU A 419 20.94 -0.83 3.44
C GLU A 419 21.38 0.52 4.01
N PRO A 420 20.43 1.45 4.30
CA PRO A 420 20.78 2.70 4.95
C PRO A 420 21.46 2.38 6.27
N THR A 421 22.74 2.71 6.36
CA THR A 421 23.47 2.63 7.61
C THR A 421 22.74 3.45 8.66
N THR A 422 22.46 2.86 9.80
CA THR A 422 21.94 3.52 10.99
C THR A 422 22.95 4.54 11.49
N THR A 423 23.01 5.69 10.81
CA THR A 423 23.73 6.86 11.36
C THR A 423 22.77 7.52 12.33
N ALA A 424 23.05 7.41 13.60
CA ALA A 424 22.32 8.11 14.65
C ALA A 424 22.27 9.61 14.29
N LEU A 425 21.08 10.11 14.01
CA LEU A 425 20.83 11.53 13.83
C LEU A 425 21.00 12.21 15.20
N THR A 426 22.22 12.66 15.52
CA THR A 426 22.52 13.51 16.68
C THR A 426 22.37 15.01 16.35
N GLU A 427 22.00 15.36 15.12
CA GLU A 427 21.71 16.74 14.75
C GLU A 427 20.24 16.95 14.42
N LYS A 428 19.60 17.90 15.09
CA LYS A 428 18.26 18.35 14.79
C LYS A 428 18.21 18.80 13.32
N PRO A 429 17.27 18.33 12.49
CA PRO A 429 17.17 18.80 11.11
C PRO A 429 16.88 20.28 11.11
N ASN A 430 17.72 21.04 10.41
CA ASN A 430 17.52 22.47 10.18
C ASN A 430 16.46 22.59 9.07
N LEU A 431 15.20 22.66 9.51
CA LEU A 431 14.04 22.77 8.61
C LEU A 431 14.05 24.15 7.96
N SER A 432 14.44 24.22 6.70
CA SER A 432 14.10 25.36 5.85
C SER A 432 12.59 25.49 5.71
N PRO A 433 12.01 26.69 5.80
CA PRO A 433 10.56 26.85 5.80
C PRO A 433 9.95 26.38 4.47
N ALA A 434 8.97 25.50 4.58
CA ALA A 434 8.18 25.00 3.46
C ALA A 434 7.57 26.19 2.67
N VAL A 435 7.75 26.16 1.36
CA VAL A 435 7.11 27.09 0.44
C VAL A 435 5.60 26.93 0.53
N LYS A 436 4.90 27.99 0.88
CA LYS A 436 3.44 28.01 1.00
C LYS A 436 2.81 27.65 -0.35
N PRO A 437 1.73 26.85 -0.38
CA PRO A 437 0.98 26.63 -1.61
C PRO A 437 0.42 27.96 -2.13
N THR A 438 0.58 28.21 -3.42
CA THR A 438 0.00 29.38 -4.11
C THR A 438 -1.50 29.14 -4.27
N THR A 439 -2.28 29.59 -3.31
CA THR A 439 -3.74 29.66 -3.44
C THR A 439 -4.10 30.90 -4.25
N ALA A 440 -4.75 30.70 -5.40
CA ALA A 440 -5.40 31.79 -6.13
C ALA A 440 -6.55 32.33 -5.30
N VAL A 441 -6.42 33.58 -4.82
CA VAL A 441 -7.48 34.28 -4.11
C VAL A 441 -8.52 34.75 -5.12
N THR A 442 -9.64 34.08 -5.18
CA THR A 442 -10.86 34.57 -5.84
C THR A 442 -11.46 35.67 -4.97
N LYS A 443 -11.31 36.93 -5.37
CA LYS A 443 -12.02 38.09 -4.78
C LYS A 443 -13.52 37.95 -5.10
N THR A 444 -14.29 37.53 -4.14
CA THR A 444 -15.75 37.72 -4.16
C THR A 444 -16.08 39.19 -3.88
N ARG A 445 -16.57 39.89 -4.90
CA ARG A 445 -17.16 41.22 -4.75
C ARG A 445 -18.49 41.05 -4.01
N SER A 446 -18.57 41.59 -2.82
CA SER A 446 -19.84 41.83 -2.11
C SER A 446 -20.69 42.84 -2.91
N ARG A 447 -21.89 42.46 -3.36
CA ARG A 447 -22.96 43.41 -3.69
C ARG A 447 -23.86 43.51 -2.47
N LYS A 448 -23.88 44.72 -1.87
CA LYS A 448 -24.98 45.17 -1.03
C LYS A 448 -26.22 45.33 -1.89
N LYS A 449 -27.28 44.71 -1.50
CA LYS A 449 -28.64 45.28 -1.24
C LYS A 449 -29.51 44.18 -0.62
#